data_f3b28c0a2ad0cc16ac28d12d56a67b67
#
_entry.id   f3b28c0a2ad0cc16ac28d12d56a67b67
#
_cell.length_a   1.000
_cell.length_b   1.000
_cell.length_c   1.000
_cell.angle_alpha   90.00
_cell.angle_beta   90.00
_cell.angle_gamma   90.00
#
_symmetry.space_group_name_H-M   'P 1'
#
loop_
_entity.id
_entity.type
_entity.pdbx_description
1 polymer ?
#
loop_
_entity_poly.entity_id
_entity_poly.type
_entity_poly.pdbx_seq_one_letter_code
_entity_poly.pdbx_strand_id
1 'polypeptide(L)'
;IGDSQENLSLGFGFADSIAEESKEASKIKNDKPIMVVVGNPPYSVRSSNKGEWILNLIKDYKKDLDERNIQPLSDDYIKFIRFAEHFIEKNKTGIVAMITNNSFLDGIIHRQMRKHLLETFDDIYILDLHGNSKKKEKAPDGGKDENVFDIQQGVSINIFVRKNENKTELGTVYHLELFGKREVKFNALNDLNMERIKWIKLDYSEPYYFFVPKNFSLDEKNKNDFSIIDLFINNSIGIVFGNKEKDVSFENQPSLLEDKIIIGAFDNRFTHYGNNLQRPRTKIMNHLFSHENVALLIAKQNEQDLSFVTKYITSKHSLTGATYVCPLYLYAEDDSKVPNLKKEIVDEIEKIIGKTTPENIFDY
;
A
#
# COMPACT_ATOMS: atom_id res chain seq x y z
N ILE A 1 -9.67 -1.23 25.31
CA ILE A 1 -9.25 -1.52 26.69
C ILE A 1 -9.13 -0.15 27.34
N GLY A 2 -10.26 0.32 27.90
CA GLY A 2 -10.32 1.64 28.51
C GLY A 2 -9.74 1.62 29.90
N ASP A 3 -8.94 2.63 30.21
CA ASP A 3 -8.76 3.11 31.59
C ASP A 3 -10.10 3.67 32.07
N SER A 4 -10.91 2.84 32.66
CA SER A 4 -12.02 3.29 33.48
C SER A 4 -11.69 3.07 34.94
N GLN A 5 -10.78 3.87 35.44
CA GLN A 5 -10.75 4.21 36.84
C GLN A 5 -11.65 5.41 37.01
N GLU A 6 -12.93 5.19 37.31
CA GLU A 6 -13.72 6.04 38.20
C GLU A 6 -15.19 5.58 38.17
N ASN A 7 -15.72 5.36 39.39
CA ASN A 7 -17.14 5.20 39.72
C ASN A 7 -17.85 3.88 39.37
N LEU A 8 -17.60 2.86 40.17
CA LEU A 8 -18.60 1.85 40.44
C LEU A 8 -18.60 1.52 41.95
N SER A 9 -19.09 2.44 42.76
CA SER A 9 -19.57 2.15 44.10
C SER A 9 -21.10 2.11 44.06
N LEU A 10 -21.67 1.00 43.63
CA LEU A 10 -23.06 0.67 43.79
C LEU A 10 -23.13 -0.76 44.32
N GLY A 11 -23.48 -0.88 45.59
CA GLY A 11 -23.48 -2.07 46.41
C GLY A 11 -24.40 -3.17 45.92
N PHE A 12 -23.85 -4.06 45.14
CA PHE A 12 -24.31 -5.41 44.92
C PHE A 12 -23.05 -6.27 44.70
N GLY A 13 -22.93 -7.36 45.45
CA GLY A 13 -21.72 -8.18 45.53
C GLY A 13 -21.15 -8.67 44.17
N PHE A 14 -21.92 -8.61 43.10
CA PHE A 14 -21.45 -8.89 41.74
C PHE A 14 -20.64 -7.70 41.17
N ALA A 15 -21.08 -6.46 41.44
CA ALA A 15 -20.37 -5.26 40.99
C ALA A 15 -19.04 -5.08 41.74
N ASP A 16 -19.01 -5.46 43.02
CA ASP A 16 -17.78 -5.43 43.82
C ASP A 16 -16.78 -6.49 43.35
N SER A 17 -17.24 -7.69 42.96
CA SER A 17 -16.37 -8.72 42.35
C SER A 17 -15.79 -8.30 41.02
N ILE A 18 -16.56 -7.66 40.14
CA ILE A 18 -16.08 -7.12 38.87
C ILE A 18 -15.08 -5.97 39.10
N ALA A 19 -15.37 -5.10 40.08
CA ALA A 19 -14.48 -3.99 40.43
C ALA A 19 -13.15 -4.48 41.01
N GLU A 20 -13.19 -5.51 41.86
CA GLU A 20 -12.00 -6.14 42.44
C GLU A 20 -11.17 -6.87 41.36
N GLU A 21 -11.80 -7.63 40.47
CA GLU A 21 -11.16 -8.29 39.32
C GLU A 21 -10.53 -7.27 38.36
N SER A 22 -11.23 -6.17 38.07
CA SER A 22 -10.71 -5.07 37.26
C SER A 22 -9.49 -4.40 37.90
N LYS A 23 -9.53 -4.20 39.24
CA LYS A 23 -8.44 -3.63 40.02
C LYS A 23 -7.23 -4.57 40.05
N GLU A 24 -7.44 -5.86 40.25
CA GLU A 24 -6.37 -6.86 40.17
C GLU A 24 -5.77 -6.98 38.77
N ALA A 25 -6.60 -6.99 37.72
CA ALA A 25 -6.13 -6.98 36.34
C ALA A 25 -5.30 -5.72 36.04
N SER A 26 -5.73 -4.56 36.54
CA SER A 26 -4.97 -3.30 36.40
C SER A 26 -3.63 -3.38 37.14
N LYS A 27 -3.61 -3.93 38.34
CA LYS A 27 -2.40 -4.14 39.13
C LYS A 27 -1.43 -5.09 38.44
N ILE A 28 -1.93 -6.18 37.85
CA ILE A 28 -1.10 -7.12 37.06
C ILE A 28 -0.49 -6.41 35.88
N LYS A 29 -1.27 -5.63 35.14
CA LYS A 29 -0.80 -4.89 33.95
C LYS A 29 0.26 -3.84 34.27
N ASN A 30 0.15 -3.19 35.43
CA ASN A 30 1.03 -2.09 35.78
C ASN A 30 2.28 -2.54 36.55
N ASP A 31 2.15 -3.55 37.42
CA ASP A 31 3.18 -3.91 38.41
C ASP A 31 3.94 -5.19 38.04
N LYS A 32 3.37 -6.06 37.19
CA LYS A 32 4.04 -7.32 36.82
C LYS A 32 4.66 -7.24 35.41
N PRO A 33 5.87 -7.79 35.22
CA PRO A 33 6.47 -7.86 33.90
C PRO A 33 5.66 -8.83 33.01
N ILE A 34 5.12 -8.33 31.88
CA ILE A 34 4.45 -9.15 30.89
C ILE A 34 5.52 -9.65 29.90
N MET A 35 5.91 -10.90 30.05
CA MET A 35 6.98 -11.51 29.25
C MET A 35 6.49 -12.18 27.96
N VAL A 36 5.22 -12.56 27.90
CA VAL A 36 4.63 -13.25 26.74
C VAL A 36 3.26 -12.66 26.45
N VAL A 37 3.05 -12.27 25.19
CA VAL A 37 1.75 -11.84 24.67
C VAL A 37 1.37 -12.72 23.51
N VAL A 38 0.26 -13.46 23.64
CA VAL A 38 -0.25 -14.36 22.58
C VAL A 38 -1.67 -13.95 22.23
N GLY A 39 -2.02 -13.93 20.95
CA GLY A 39 -3.37 -13.58 20.54
C GLY A 39 -3.70 -13.70 19.07
N ASN A 40 -5.01 -13.60 18.81
CA ASN A 40 -5.58 -13.42 17.48
C ASN A 40 -6.44 -12.15 17.51
N PRO A 41 -5.83 -10.97 17.28
CA PRO A 41 -6.54 -9.71 17.36
C PRO A 41 -7.56 -9.55 16.23
N PRO A 42 -8.63 -8.74 16.42
CA PRO A 42 -9.57 -8.44 15.36
C PRO A 42 -8.91 -7.63 14.22
N TYR A 43 -9.41 -7.79 12.99
CA TYR A 43 -8.99 -7.03 11.82
C TYR A 43 -10.09 -6.03 11.46
N SER A 44 -9.88 -4.77 11.79
CA SER A 44 -10.87 -3.70 11.57
C SER A 44 -10.20 -2.37 11.27
N VAL A 45 -10.16 -2.00 9.99
CA VAL A 45 -9.63 -0.69 9.54
C VAL A 45 -10.44 0.47 10.13
N ARG A 46 -11.74 0.27 10.37
CA ARG A 46 -12.63 1.23 11.05
C ARG A 46 -12.72 0.94 12.54
N SER A 47 -11.59 0.80 13.18
CA SER A 47 -11.47 0.53 14.60
C SER A 47 -12.25 1.52 15.46
N SER A 48 -13.00 1.01 16.43
CA SER A 48 -13.62 1.80 17.50
C SER A 48 -12.68 2.06 18.68
N ASN A 49 -11.53 1.36 18.72
CA ASN A 49 -10.51 1.55 19.76
C ASN A 49 -9.73 2.86 19.50
N LYS A 50 -10.23 3.95 20.08
CA LYS A 50 -9.73 5.32 19.92
C LYS A 50 -9.26 5.95 21.21
N GLY A 51 -8.92 5.13 22.24
CA GLY A 51 -8.37 5.62 23.48
C GLY A 51 -7.06 6.41 23.24
N GLU A 52 -6.87 7.50 23.95
CA GLU A 52 -5.75 8.43 23.75
C GLU A 52 -4.40 7.70 23.87
N TRP A 53 -4.28 6.82 24.85
CA TRP A 53 -3.06 6.05 25.10
C TRP A 53 -2.61 5.25 23.87
N ILE A 54 -3.49 4.43 23.27
CA ILE A 54 -3.14 3.62 22.10
C ILE A 54 -2.92 4.49 20.84
N LEU A 55 -3.67 5.61 20.72
CA LEU A 55 -3.47 6.54 19.61
C LEU A 55 -2.11 7.24 19.73
N ASN A 56 -1.61 7.49 20.91
CA ASN A 56 -0.27 8.04 21.13
C ASN A 56 0.81 7.01 20.77
N LEU A 57 0.67 5.75 21.19
CA LEU A 57 1.60 4.69 20.84
C LEU A 57 1.71 4.45 19.35
N ILE A 58 0.59 4.49 18.61
CA ILE A 58 0.60 4.22 17.17
C ILE A 58 1.21 5.37 16.34
N LYS A 59 1.49 6.52 16.94
CA LYS A 59 2.20 7.62 16.28
C LYS A 59 3.60 7.20 15.80
N ASP A 60 4.25 6.29 16.53
CA ASP A 60 5.57 5.78 16.16
C ASP A 60 5.54 5.08 14.77
N TYR A 61 4.45 4.34 14.48
CA TYR A 61 4.24 3.68 13.20
C TYR A 61 3.82 4.62 12.06
N LYS A 62 3.41 5.85 12.38
CA LYS A 62 2.93 6.86 11.42
C LYS A 62 3.93 7.98 11.17
N LYS A 63 5.07 7.94 11.83
CA LYS A 63 6.11 8.95 11.71
C LYS A 63 6.72 8.93 10.31
N ASP A 64 7.07 10.11 9.79
CA ASP A 64 7.79 10.29 8.53
C ASP A 64 7.17 9.54 7.32
N LEU A 65 5.83 9.59 7.23
CA LEU A 65 5.06 9.05 6.12
C LEU A 65 4.48 10.18 5.27
N ASP A 66 4.77 10.14 3.97
CA ASP A 66 4.28 11.13 2.99
C ASP A 66 3.02 10.67 2.25
N GLU A 67 2.57 9.45 2.50
CA GLU A 67 1.41 8.88 1.83
C GLU A 67 0.11 9.55 2.27
N ARG A 68 -0.72 9.87 1.28
CA ARG A 68 -2.00 10.56 1.46
C ARG A 68 -3.01 9.77 2.30
N ASN A 69 -2.93 8.43 2.24
CA ASN A 69 -3.85 7.53 2.95
C ASN A 69 -3.09 6.57 3.85
N ILE A 70 -2.93 6.95 5.10
CA ILE A 70 -2.33 6.13 6.16
C ILE A 70 -3.37 5.52 7.11
N GLN A 71 -4.67 5.59 6.75
CA GLN A 71 -5.74 5.04 7.58
C GLN A 71 -5.58 3.55 7.90
N PRO A 72 -5.07 2.68 7.01
CA PRO A 72 -4.85 1.27 7.34
C PRO A 72 -3.93 1.03 8.55
N LEU A 73 -3.02 1.96 8.87
CA LEU A 73 -2.21 1.89 10.10
C LEU A 73 -3.04 2.06 11.39
N SER A 74 -4.31 2.37 11.28
CA SER A 74 -5.24 2.44 12.41
C SER A 74 -6.07 1.16 12.60
N ASP A 75 -5.80 0.11 11.83
CA ASP A 75 -6.44 -1.20 11.97
C ASP A 75 -6.17 -1.77 13.37
N ASP A 76 -7.15 -2.49 13.90
CA ASP A 76 -7.06 -3.03 15.26
C ASP A 76 -5.87 -3.98 15.45
N TYR A 77 -5.58 -4.86 14.50
CA TYR A 77 -4.45 -5.77 14.63
C TYR A 77 -3.11 -5.02 14.79
N ILE A 78 -2.93 -3.87 14.12
CA ILE A 78 -1.73 -3.04 14.26
C ILE A 78 -1.63 -2.43 15.65
N LYS A 79 -2.77 -1.96 16.19
CA LYS A 79 -2.83 -1.45 17.57
C LYS A 79 -2.52 -2.53 18.60
N PHE A 80 -2.99 -3.77 18.37
CA PHE A 80 -2.68 -4.90 19.25
C PHE A 80 -1.21 -5.28 19.20
N ILE A 81 -0.58 -5.27 18.01
CA ILE A 81 0.87 -5.47 17.88
C ILE A 81 1.60 -4.37 18.65
N ARG A 82 1.26 -3.09 18.44
CA ARG A 82 1.93 -1.98 19.15
C ARG A 82 1.71 -2.01 20.64
N PHE A 83 0.53 -2.44 21.09
CA PHE A 83 0.23 -2.68 22.51
C PHE A 83 1.18 -3.75 23.09
N ALA A 84 1.29 -4.90 22.44
CA ALA A 84 2.15 -5.98 22.89
C ALA A 84 3.62 -5.57 22.90
N GLU A 85 4.08 -4.93 21.84
CA GLU A 85 5.43 -4.38 21.72
C GLU A 85 5.77 -3.45 22.87
N HIS A 86 4.87 -2.52 23.24
CA HIS A 86 5.08 -1.60 24.36
C HIS A 86 5.41 -2.32 25.68
N PHE A 87 4.71 -3.43 25.98
CA PHE A 87 5.00 -4.18 27.20
C PHE A 87 6.35 -4.89 27.14
N ILE A 88 6.71 -5.41 25.97
CA ILE A 88 8.02 -6.04 25.78
C ILE A 88 9.15 -4.99 25.80
N GLU A 89 8.93 -3.79 25.27
CA GLU A 89 9.87 -2.66 25.40
C GLU A 89 10.10 -2.29 26.86
N LYS A 90 9.01 -2.17 27.62
CA LYS A 90 9.06 -1.85 29.06
C LYS A 90 9.84 -2.90 29.84
N ASN A 91 9.66 -4.17 29.51
CA ASN A 91 10.31 -5.29 30.21
C ASN A 91 11.69 -5.63 29.66
N LYS A 92 12.03 -5.10 28.46
CA LYS A 92 13.30 -5.33 27.74
C LYS A 92 13.56 -6.75 27.27
N THR A 93 12.77 -7.73 27.68
CA THR A 93 12.81 -9.12 27.22
C THR A 93 11.40 -9.67 27.11
N GLY A 94 11.19 -10.62 26.18
CA GLY A 94 9.90 -11.30 26.04
C GLY A 94 9.55 -11.69 24.61
N ILE A 95 8.33 -12.20 24.45
CA ILE A 95 7.83 -12.78 23.20
C ILE A 95 6.43 -12.22 22.91
N VAL A 96 6.21 -11.85 21.66
CA VAL A 96 4.87 -11.61 21.09
C VAL A 96 4.58 -12.67 20.05
N ALA A 97 3.48 -13.40 20.16
CA ALA A 97 3.06 -14.39 19.18
C ALA A 97 1.61 -14.12 18.77
N MET A 98 1.40 -13.69 17.52
CA MET A 98 0.09 -13.32 17.02
C MET A 98 -0.17 -13.85 15.62
N ILE A 99 -1.41 -14.26 15.35
CA ILE A 99 -1.91 -14.43 14.00
C ILE A 99 -2.63 -13.15 13.59
N THR A 100 -2.21 -12.53 12.49
CA THR A 100 -2.72 -11.22 12.07
C THR A 100 -2.90 -11.14 10.56
N ASN A 101 -3.55 -10.07 10.10
CA ASN A 101 -3.54 -9.68 8.71
C ASN A 101 -2.08 -9.48 8.24
N ASN A 102 -1.73 -10.05 7.08
CA ASN A 102 -0.37 -10.03 6.54
C ASN A 102 -0.02 -8.75 5.77
N SER A 103 -0.93 -7.77 5.66
CA SER A 103 -0.69 -6.56 4.86
C SER A 103 0.49 -5.70 5.35
N PHE A 104 0.90 -5.84 6.62
CA PHE A 104 2.05 -5.11 7.14
C PHE A 104 3.39 -5.67 6.64
N LEU A 105 3.42 -6.90 6.12
CA LEU A 105 4.66 -7.54 5.69
C LEU A 105 5.28 -6.84 4.47
N ASP A 106 4.44 -6.37 3.52
CA ASP A 106 4.88 -5.78 2.26
C ASP A 106 4.26 -4.40 1.95
N GLY A 107 3.29 -3.95 2.74
CA GLY A 107 2.62 -2.67 2.51
C GLY A 107 3.58 -1.49 2.66
N ILE A 108 3.62 -0.58 1.69
CA ILE A 108 4.51 0.59 1.65
C ILE A 108 4.32 1.48 2.88
N ILE A 109 3.06 1.76 3.26
CA ILE A 109 2.74 2.62 4.41
C ILE A 109 3.16 2.01 5.76
N HIS A 110 3.47 0.71 5.82
CA HIS A 110 3.86 0.01 7.03
C HIS A 110 5.37 0.03 7.28
N ARG A 111 6.15 0.77 6.48
CA ARG A 111 7.62 0.80 6.61
C ARG A 111 8.11 1.23 7.99
N GLN A 112 7.45 2.23 8.60
CA GLN A 112 7.84 2.67 9.93
C GLN A 112 7.44 1.67 11.03
N MET A 113 6.31 0.97 10.86
CA MET A 113 5.95 -0.14 11.74
C MET A 113 7.02 -1.24 11.69
N ARG A 114 7.43 -1.67 10.49
CA ARG A 114 8.47 -2.70 10.33
C ARG A 114 9.81 -2.25 10.91
N LYS A 115 10.21 -0.99 10.66
CA LYS A 115 11.42 -0.41 11.26
C LYS A 115 11.37 -0.48 12.78
N HIS A 116 10.28 -0.04 13.39
CA HIS A 116 10.10 -0.03 14.84
C HIS A 116 10.13 -1.46 15.42
N LEU A 117 9.51 -2.43 14.75
CA LEU A 117 9.60 -3.84 15.14
C LEU A 117 11.03 -4.36 15.08
N LEU A 118 11.82 -3.99 14.05
CA LEU A 118 13.23 -4.36 13.94
C LEU A 118 14.09 -3.71 15.02
N GLU A 119 13.78 -2.49 15.42
CA GLU A 119 14.44 -1.79 16.53
C GLU A 119 14.13 -2.43 17.88
N THR A 120 12.92 -2.96 18.03
CA THR A 120 12.45 -3.54 19.31
C THR A 120 12.87 -5.01 19.49
N PHE A 121 12.72 -5.85 18.47
CA PHE A 121 12.89 -7.31 18.58
C PHE A 121 14.19 -7.79 17.95
N ASP A 122 14.84 -8.78 18.58
CA ASP A 122 16.06 -9.41 18.10
C ASP A 122 15.79 -10.37 16.94
N ASP A 123 14.76 -11.21 17.10
CA ASP A 123 14.32 -12.14 16.06
C ASP A 123 12.83 -11.96 15.75
N ILE A 124 12.51 -11.96 14.48
CA ILE A 124 11.16 -11.83 13.93
C ILE A 124 10.91 -13.04 13.02
N TYR A 125 10.03 -13.94 13.44
CA TYR A 125 9.64 -15.12 12.65
C TYR A 125 8.27 -14.87 12.04
N ILE A 126 8.18 -15.01 10.73
CA ILE A 126 6.96 -14.82 9.93
C ILE A 126 6.63 -16.10 9.17
N LEU A 127 5.51 -16.72 9.50
CA LEU A 127 4.91 -17.76 8.68
C LEU A 127 3.72 -17.15 7.92
N ASP A 128 3.94 -16.81 6.65
CA ASP A 128 2.88 -16.23 5.81
C ASP A 128 1.97 -17.35 5.30
N LEU A 129 0.71 -17.28 5.71
CA LEU A 129 -0.33 -18.23 5.34
C LEU A 129 -1.13 -17.79 4.12
N HIS A 130 -0.84 -16.61 3.56
CA HIS A 130 -1.52 -16.08 2.38
C HIS A 130 -3.05 -16.10 2.44
N GLY A 131 -3.72 -16.50 1.37
CA GLY A 131 -5.18 -16.63 1.31
C GLY A 131 -5.93 -15.32 1.04
N ASN A 132 -5.28 -14.32 0.43
CA ASN A 132 -5.91 -13.04 0.13
C ASN A 132 -6.79 -13.14 -1.11
N SER A 133 -8.10 -13.36 -0.91
CA SER A 133 -9.06 -13.46 -2.02
C SER A 133 -9.28 -12.14 -2.77
N LYS A 134 -9.02 -10.98 -2.15
CA LYS A 134 -9.10 -9.66 -2.81
C LYS A 134 -7.98 -9.46 -3.82
N LYS A 135 -6.78 -9.98 -3.53
CA LYS A 135 -5.63 -9.98 -4.46
C LYS A 135 -5.73 -11.11 -5.49
N LYS A 136 -6.73 -12.03 -5.37
CA LYS A 136 -6.85 -13.23 -6.20
C LYS A 136 -5.57 -14.07 -6.19
N GLU A 137 -4.97 -14.20 -5.03
CA GLU A 137 -3.75 -14.99 -4.83
C GLU A 137 -3.91 -16.41 -5.33
N LYS A 138 -2.85 -16.94 -5.89
CA LYS A 138 -2.72 -18.32 -6.35
C LYS A 138 -1.51 -18.95 -5.72
N ALA A 139 -1.57 -20.27 -5.50
CA ALA A 139 -0.39 -21.02 -5.11
C ALA A 139 0.65 -21.02 -6.26
N PRO A 140 1.94 -21.25 -5.99
CA PRO A 140 3.01 -21.27 -6.99
C PRO A 140 2.79 -22.26 -8.14
N ASP A 141 2.02 -23.32 -7.93
CA ASP A 141 1.60 -24.29 -8.93
C ASP A 141 0.43 -23.82 -9.82
N GLY A 142 -0.06 -22.58 -9.59
CA GLY A 142 -1.22 -22.00 -10.27
C GLY A 142 -2.56 -22.41 -9.68
N GLY A 143 -2.58 -23.28 -8.67
CA GLY A 143 -3.78 -23.72 -7.97
C GLY A 143 -4.39 -22.63 -7.09
N LYS A 144 -5.58 -22.94 -6.54
CA LYS A 144 -6.27 -22.04 -5.62
C LYS A 144 -5.55 -21.97 -4.29
N ASP A 145 -5.27 -20.76 -3.83
CA ASP A 145 -4.80 -20.51 -2.47
C ASP A 145 -5.97 -20.10 -1.57
N GLU A 146 -6.21 -20.85 -0.49
CA GLU A 146 -7.33 -20.65 0.40
C GLU A 146 -6.90 -20.05 1.72
N ASN A 147 -7.72 -19.15 2.25
CA ASN A 147 -7.51 -18.60 3.58
C ASN A 147 -7.80 -19.67 4.65
N VAL A 148 -7.02 -19.67 5.71
CA VAL A 148 -7.25 -20.54 6.89
C VAL A 148 -8.49 -20.13 7.68
N PHE A 149 -8.97 -18.90 7.52
CA PHE A 149 -10.19 -18.38 8.09
C PHE A 149 -11.23 -18.04 6.99
N ASP A 150 -12.47 -17.78 7.39
CA ASP A 150 -13.54 -17.33 6.49
C ASP A 150 -13.50 -15.80 6.29
N ILE A 151 -12.33 -15.29 5.89
CA ILE A 151 -12.07 -13.86 5.65
C ILE A 151 -11.40 -13.65 4.28
N GLN A 152 -11.37 -12.42 3.83
CA GLN A 152 -10.81 -12.06 2.52
C GLN A 152 -9.35 -11.59 2.58
N GLN A 153 -8.88 -11.20 3.75
CA GLN A 153 -7.50 -10.72 3.97
C GLN A 153 -6.56 -11.90 4.20
N GLY A 154 -5.40 -11.87 3.59
CA GLY A 154 -4.34 -12.83 3.88
C GLY A 154 -3.89 -12.71 5.34
N VAL A 155 -3.40 -13.79 5.90
CA VAL A 155 -2.96 -13.84 7.31
C VAL A 155 -1.56 -14.42 7.44
N SER A 156 -0.89 -14.03 8.52
CA SER A 156 0.42 -14.57 8.92
C SER A 156 0.45 -14.86 10.40
N ILE A 157 1.22 -15.89 10.78
CA ILE A 157 1.61 -16.13 12.17
C ILE A 157 2.96 -15.42 12.37
N ASN A 158 3.00 -14.57 13.38
CA ASN A 158 4.13 -13.71 13.65
C ASN A 158 4.63 -13.96 15.07
N ILE A 159 5.93 -14.25 15.22
CA ILE A 159 6.56 -14.44 16.52
C ILE A 159 7.73 -13.48 16.61
N PHE A 160 7.62 -12.53 17.52
CA PHE A 160 8.63 -11.50 17.76
C PHE A 160 9.31 -11.78 19.10
N VAL A 161 10.63 -11.88 19.11
CA VAL A 161 11.41 -12.26 20.27
C VAL A 161 12.41 -11.18 20.63
N ARG A 162 12.35 -10.68 21.86
CA ARG A 162 13.36 -9.80 22.44
C ARG A 162 14.14 -10.55 23.51
N LYS A 163 15.44 -10.75 23.27
CA LYS A 163 16.36 -11.52 24.11
C LYS A 163 17.25 -10.60 24.94
N ASN A 164 17.62 -9.45 24.37
CA ASN A 164 18.64 -8.57 24.91
C ASN A 164 18.04 -7.32 25.51
N GLU A 165 18.42 -7.02 26.76
CA GLU A 165 17.99 -5.79 27.43
C GLU A 165 18.54 -4.55 26.72
N ASN A 166 19.79 -4.59 26.26
CA ASN A 166 20.50 -3.50 25.61
C ASN A 166 20.69 -3.77 24.11
N LYS A 167 19.57 -3.81 23.38
CA LYS A 167 19.57 -4.01 21.93
C LYS A 167 20.01 -2.72 21.22
N THR A 168 20.97 -2.83 20.30
CA THR A 168 21.52 -1.71 19.51
C THR A 168 21.42 -1.94 18.01
N GLU A 169 21.32 -3.19 17.56
CA GLU A 169 21.24 -3.56 16.16
C GLU A 169 19.80 -3.87 15.74
N LEU A 170 19.49 -3.73 14.45
CA LEU A 170 18.20 -4.14 13.92
C LEU A 170 18.03 -5.66 14.01
N GLY A 171 16.78 -6.11 14.21
CA GLY A 171 16.44 -7.51 14.37
C GLY A 171 16.63 -8.32 13.09
N THR A 172 16.76 -9.63 13.23
CA THR A 172 16.79 -10.54 12.09
C THR A 172 15.39 -11.04 11.77
N VAL A 173 15.03 -11.04 10.47
CA VAL A 173 13.74 -11.54 9.99
C VAL A 173 13.92 -12.94 9.40
N TYR A 174 13.09 -13.85 9.84
CA TYR A 174 13.00 -15.24 9.34
C TYR A 174 11.61 -15.44 8.75
N HIS A 175 11.54 -15.99 7.55
CA HIS A 175 10.31 -16.09 6.78
C HIS A 175 10.09 -17.50 6.25
N LEU A 176 8.84 -17.92 6.21
CA LEU A 176 8.37 -19.10 5.50
C LEU A 176 6.97 -18.82 4.94
N GLU A 177 6.69 -19.33 3.75
CA GLU A 177 5.38 -19.24 3.08
C GLU A 177 4.68 -20.57 3.07
N LEU A 178 3.36 -20.57 3.26
CA LEU A 178 2.53 -21.76 3.20
C LEU A 178 1.32 -21.49 2.29
N PHE A 179 1.36 -22.08 1.11
CA PHE A 179 0.31 -21.99 0.09
C PHE A 179 -0.57 -23.23 0.04
N GLY A 180 -1.72 -23.10 -0.62
CA GLY A 180 -2.58 -24.19 -1.00
C GLY A 180 -3.97 -24.16 -0.37
N LYS A 181 -4.65 -25.31 -0.37
CA LYS A 181 -5.98 -25.45 0.22
C LYS A 181 -5.92 -25.34 1.74
N ARG A 182 -7.01 -24.87 2.36
CA ARG A 182 -7.15 -24.70 3.81
C ARG A 182 -6.77 -25.96 4.59
N GLU A 183 -7.26 -27.12 4.16
CA GLU A 183 -6.96 -28.40 4.81
C GLU A 183 -5.46 -28.75 4.79
N VAL A 184 -4.80 -28.49 3.65
CA VAL A 184 -3.34 -28.71 3.51
C VAL A 184 -2.58 -27.83 4.49
N LYS A 185 -2.99 -26.54 4.61
CA LYS A 185 -2.37 -25.61 5.57
C LYS A 185 -2.57 -26.05 7.01
N PHE A 186 -3.77 -26.52 7.39
CA PHE A 186 -4.01 -27.05 8.74
C PHE A 186 -3.18 -28.30 9.04
N ASN A 187 -3.10 -29.23 8.12
CA ASN A 187 -2.27 -30.42 8.29
C ASN A 187 -0.80 -30.05 8.48
N ALA A 188 -0.28 -29.15 7.63
CA ALA A 188 1.08 -28.65 7.76
C ALA A 188 1.31 -27.96 9.12
N LEU A 189 0.39 -27.11 9.57
CA LEU A 189 0.51 -26.41 10.87
C LEU A 189 0.49 -27.35 12.06
N ASN A 190 -0.25 -28.47 12.00
CA ASN A 190 -0.26 -29.50 13.05
C ASN A 190 1.08 -30.25 13.14
N ASP A 191 1.76 -30.43 12.02
CA ASP A 191 3.04 -31.15 11.93
C ASP A 191 4.26 -30.25 12.15
N LEU A 192 4.12 -28.94 11.96
CA LEU A 192 5.20 -27.96 12.10
C LEU A 192 5.47 -27.62 13.56
N ASN A 193 6.74 -27.51 13.90
CA ASN A 193 7.21 -26.87 15.12
C ASN A 193 8.45 -26.00 14.81
N MET A 194 8.81 -25.11 15.71
CA MET A 194 9.89 -24.14 15.51
C MET A 194 11.23 -24.77 15.11
N GLU A 195 11.51 -25.97 15.59
CA GLU A 195 12.78 -26.69 15.33
C GLU A 195 12.80 -27.35 13.94
N ARG A 196 11.65 -27.75 13.42
CA ARG A 196 11.51 -28.44 12.13
C ARG A 196 11.33 -27.47 10.96
N ILE A 197 10.94 -26.25 11.23
CA ILE A 197 10.76 -25.23 10.20
C ILE A 197 12.12 -24.81 9.65
N LYS A 198 12.30 -24.92 8.35
CA LYS A 198 13.46 -24.38 7.64
C LYS A 198 13.22 -22.91 7.33
N TRP A 199 13.47 -22.06 8.29
CA TRP A 199 13.35 -20.63 8.16
C TRP A 199 14.33 -20.06 7.13
N ILE A 200 13.86 -19.18 6.26
CA ILE A 200 14.68 -18.41 5.34
C ILE A 200 14.96 -17.06 6.02
N LYS A 201 16.23 -16.77 6.26
CA LYS A 201 16.64 -15.45 6.72
C LYS A 201 16.45 -14.46 5.58
N LEU A 202 15.71 -13.36 5.83
CA LEU A 202 15.48 -12.32 4.86
C LEU A 202 16.54 -11.24 4.96
N ASP A 203 16.99 -10.77 3.80
CA ASP A 203 17.64 -9.48 3.67
C ASP A 203 16.55 -8.41 3.50
N TYR A 204 16.73 -7.28 4.15
CA TYR A 204 15.84 -6.14 4.04
C TYR A 204 16.67 -4.86 3.89
N SER A 205 16.08 -3.84 3.28
CA SER A 205 16.75 -2.55 3.04
C SER A 205 15.82 -1.38 3.33
N GLU A 206 16.43 -0.24 3.62
CA GLU A 206 15.73 1.06 3.65
C GLU A 206 15.17 1.40 2.26
N PRO A 207 14.11 2.18 2.21
CA PRO A 207 13.32 2.72 3.32
C PRO A 207 12.19 1.78 3.76
N TYR A 208 11.99 0.63 3.08
CA TYR A 208 10.77 -0.16 3.20
C TYR A 208 10.85 -1.29 4.23
N TYR A 209 12.02 -1.87 4.48
CA TYR A 209 12.23 -2.96 5.45
C TYR A 209 11.22 -4.11 5.25
N PHE A 210 11.01 -4.61 4.03
CA PHE A 210 10.02 -5.64 3.74
C PHE A 210 10.26 -6.92 4.53
N PHE A 211 9.18 -7.53 5.04
CA PHE A 211 9.18 -8.81 5.76
C PHE A 211 8.73 -9.97 4.85
N VAL A 212 8.92 -9.82 3.57
CA VAL A 212 8.71 -10.85 2.53
C VAL A 212 9.95 -10.96 1.66
N PRO A 213 10.19 -12.10 0.99
CA PRO A 213 11.30 -12.20 0.05
C PRO A 213 11.20 -11.15 -1.04
N LYS A 214 12.25 -10.36 -1.22
CA LYS A 214 12.40 -9.37 -2.29
C LYS A 214 13.73 -9.55 -2.99
N ASN A 215 13.73 -9.39 -4.29
CA ASN A 215 14.96 -9.39 -5.07
C ASN A 215 15.53 -7.97 -5.15
N PHE A 216 16.34 -7.60 -4.17
CA PHE A 216 16.96 -6.27 -4.11
C PHE A 216 17.99 -6.02 -5.21
N SER A 217 18.45 -7.05 -5.92
CA SER A 217 19.37 -6.86 -7.05
C SER A 217 18.74 -6.09 -8.20
N LEU A 218 17.41 -6.09 -8.30
CA LEU A 218 16.65 -5.25 -9.23
C LEU A 218 16.53 -3.81 -8.71
N ASP A 219 16.36 -3.64 -7.40
CA ASP A 219 16.25 -2.30 -6.78
C ASP A 219 17.59 -1.54 -6.82
N GLU A 220 18.74 -2.24 -6.73
CA GLU A 220 20.05 -1.60 -6.90
C GLU A 220 20.31 -1.15 -8.33
N LYS A 221 19.82 -1.89 -9.32
CA LYS A 221 19.82 -1.45 -10.72
C LYS A 221 18.89 -0.27 -10.95
N ASN A 222 17.76 -0.23 -10.22
CA ASN A 222 16.71 0.77 -10.39
C ASN A 222 16.93 2.03 -9.53
N LYS A 223 17.97 2.10 -8.69
CA LYS A 223 18.29 3.32 -7.89
C LYS A 223 18.59 4.56 -8.76
N ASN A 224 18.94 4.34 -10.02
CA ASN A 224 19.14 5.39 -11.02
C ASN A 224 18.01 5.45 -12.04
N ASP A 225 16.96 4.62 -11.89
CA ASP A 225 15.85 4.61 -12.83
C ASP A 225 14.84 5.70 -12.46
N PHE A 226 14.36 6.40 -13.47
CA PHE A 226 13.26 7.35 -13.35
C PHE A 226 11.95 6.70 -13.79
N SER A 227 10.85 7.11 -13.21
CA SER A 227 9.55 6.75 -13.74
C SER A 227 9.33 7.44 -15.09
N ILE A 228 8.78 6.74 -16.08
CA ILE A 228 8.47 7.36 -17.37
C ILE A 228 7.56 8.60 -17.24
N ILE A 229 6.79 8.70 -16.15
CA ILE A 229 5.98 9.89 -15.85
C ILE A 229 6.88 11.06 -15.47
N ASP A 230 8.03 10.81 -14.85
CA ASP A 230 8.98 11.84 -14.43
C ASP A 230 9.68 12.50 -15.62
N LEU A 231 9.68 11.85 -16.78
CA LEU A 231 10.14 12.44 -18.04
C LEU A 231 9.33 13.68 -18.43
N PHE A 232 8.06 13.74 -18.03
CA PHE A 232 7.14 14.81 -18.42
C PHE A 232 7.06 15.90 -17.34
N ILE A 233 7.09 17.17 -17.76
CA ILE A 233 6.94 18.33 -16.89
C ILE A 233 5.53 18.35 -16.28
N ASN A 234 4.50 18.10 -17.13
CA ASN A 234 3.11 18.06 -16.74
C ASN A 234 2.40 16.82 -17.25
N ASN A 235 1.60 16.23 -16.40
CA ASN A 235 0.72 15.11 -16.72
C ASN A 235 -0.53 15.13 -15.85
N SER A 236 -1.55 14.39 -16.21
CA SER A 236 -2.70 14.14 -15.33
C SER A 236 -3.37 12.81 -15.62
N ILE A 237 -4.19 12.35 -14.69
CA ILE A 237 -5.13 11.26 -14.96
C ILE A 237 -6.18 11.74 -15.93
N GLY A 238 -6.66 10.89 -16.84
CA GLY A 238 -7.68 11.16 -17.82
C GLY A 238 -9.01 11.68 -17.24
N ILE A 239 -9.90 12.10 -18.10
CA ILE A 239 -11.21 12.70 -17.80
C ILE A 239 -12.07 11.75 -16.96
N VAL A 240 -12.81 12.29 -15.99
CA VAL A 240 -13.81 11.57 -15.21
C VAL A 240 -15.20 12.06 -15.60
N PHE A 241 -16.06 11.13 -15.99
CA PHE A 241 -17.45 11.37 -16.33
C PHE A 241 -18.34 11.30 -15.08
N GLY A 242 -19.35 12.16 -15.01
CA GLY A 242 -20.41 12.07 -14.01
C GLY A 242 -21.42 11.00 -14.35
N ASN A 243 -21.86 10.98 -15.61
CA ASN A 243 -22.73 9.96 -16.17
C ASN A 243 -22.22 9.56 -17.57
N LYS A 244 -21.52 8.43 -17.65
CA LYS A 244 -20.89 7.94 -18.87
C LYS A 244 -21.88 7.74 -20.02
N GLU A 245 -23.12 7.33 -19.75
CA GLU A 245 -24.14 7.06 -20.79
C GLU A 245 -24.67 8.35 -21.45
N LYS A 246 -24.68 9.45 -20.69
CA LYS A 246 -25.12 10.76 -21.20
C LYS A 246 -23.98 11.58 -21.77
N ASP A 247 -22.77 11.40 -21.24
CA ASP A 247 -21.63 12.25 -21.56
C ASP A 247 -20.85 11.74 -22.78
N VAL A 248 -21.14 10.52 -23.27
CA VAL A 248 -20.38 9.84 -24.33
C VAL A 248 -21.30 9.11 -25.31
N SER A 249 -21.08 9.24 -26.62
CA SER A 249 -21.84 8.57 -27.69
C SER A 249 -20.94 7.82 -28.67
N PHE A 250 -21.44 6.78 -29.29
CA PHE A 250 -20.78 6.08 -30.42
C PHE A 250 -20.88 6.87 -31.72
N GLU A 251 -21.95 7.67 -31.89
CA GLU A 251 -22.20 8.46 -33.08
C GLU A 251 -21.85 9.93 -32.84
N ASN A 252 -21.28 10.55 -33.89
CA ASN A 252 -21.15 12.01 -33.89
C ASN A 252 -22.54 12.61 -34.07
N GLN A 253 -23.03 13.28 -33.02
CA GLN A 253 -24.29 14.03 -33.06
C GLN A 253 -23.94 15.53 -33.18
N PRO A 254 -24.08 16.12 -34.41
CA PRO A 254 -23.58 17.49 -34.69
C PRO A 254 -24.09 18.60 -33.78
N SER A 255 -25.13 18.32 -33.02
CA SER A 255 -25.72 19.29 -32.05
C SER A 255 -25.17 19.16 -30.62
N LEU A 256 -24.39 18.13 -30.31
CA LEU A 256 -24.03 17.80 -28.91
C LEU A 256 -22.61 17.31 -28.71
N LEU A 257 -21.99 16.60 -29.67
CA LEU A 257 -20.74 15.85 -29.41
C LEU A 257 -19.82 15.87 -30.63
N GLU A 258 -18.83 16.75 -30.65
CA GLU A 258 -17.89 16.90 -31.77
C GLU A 258 -16.51 16.32 -31.49
N ASP A 259 -16.20 16.05 -30.21
CA ASP A 259 -14.83 15.73 -29.80
C ASP A 259 -14.62 14.24 -29.66
N LYS A 260 -13.62 13.72 -30.36
CA LYS A 260 -13.21 12.32 -30.17
C LYS A 260 -12.51 12.11 -28.84
N ILE A 261 -12.91 11.05 -28.15
CA ILE A 261 -12.36 10.65 -26.86
C ILE A 261 -12.03 9.15 -26.84
N ILE A 262 -10.90 8.82 -26.25
CA ILE A 262 -10.51 7.44 -25.94
C ILE A 262 -11.17 7.00 -24.63
N ILE A 263 -12.04 6.01 -24.70
CA ILE A 263 -12.74 5.44 -23.52
C ILE A 263 -12.08 4.12 -23.08
N GLY A 264 -11.56 3.35 -24.01
CA GLY A 264 -10.83 2.09 -23.82
C GLY A 264 -9.73 1.96 -24.86
N ALA A 265 -8.85 0.99 -24.73
CA ALA A 265 -7.70 0.78 -25.63
C ALA A 265 -8.06 0.77 -27.12
N PHE A 266 -9.27 0.30 -27.46
CA PHE A 266 -9.80 0.23 -28.83
C PHE A 266 -11.20 0.83 -28.94
N ASP A 267 -11.64 1.61 -27.93
CA ASP A 267 -12.98 2.19 -27.86
C ASP A 267 -12.87 3.72 -27.98
N ASN A 268 -13.10 4.22 -29.17
CA ASN A 268 -13.16 5.64 -29.50
C ASN A 268 -14.62 6.07 -29.60
N ARG A 269 -14.97 7.14 -28.91
CA ARG A 269 -16.32 7.73 -28.91
C ARG A 269 -16.27 9.23 -29.10
N PHE A 270 -17.43 9.85 -29.03
CA PHE A 270 -17.60 11.29 -29.09
C PHE A 270 -18.10 11.82 -27.76
N THR A 271 -17.70 13.02 -27.40
CA THR A 271 -18.13 13.72 -26.20
C THR A 271 -18.21 15.21 -26.49
N HIS A 272 -18.90 15.94 -25.62
CA HIS A 272 -18.80 17.39 -25.59
C HIS A 272 -17.80 17.77 -24.50
N TYR A 273 -16.59 18.13 -24.90
CA TYR A 273 -15.54 18.46 -23.96
C TYR A 273 -15.74 19.87 -23.38
N GLY A 274 -15.89 19.98 -22.06
CA GLY A 274 -16.11 21.26 -21.38
C GLY A 274 -16.45 21.09 -19.90
N ASN A 275 -16.98 22.17 -19.31
CA ASN A 275 -17.30 22.26 -17.88
C ASN A 275 -18.45 21.36 -17.43
N ASN A 276 -19.17 20.73 -18.35
CA ASN A 276 -20.22 19.75 -18.06
C ASN A 276 -19.70 18.42 -17.56
N LEU A 277 -18.42 18.12 -17.77
CA LEU A 277 -17.78 16.91 -17.29
C LEU A 277 -17.44 17.02 -15.80
N GLN A 278 -17.54 15.93 -15.03
CA GLN A 278 -17.28 15.95 -13.60
C GLN A 278 -15.84 16.38 -13.28
N ARG A 279 -14.86 15.93 -14.08
CA ARG A 279 -13.46 16.35 -13.98
C ARG A 279 -12.83 16.41 -15.37
N PRO A 280 -12.94 17.54 -16.10
CA PRO A 280 -12.48 17.65 -17.48
C PRO A 280 -10.95 17.66 -17.64
N ARG A 281 -10.19 17.91 -16.56
CA ARG A 281 -8.72 17.92 -16.59
C ARG A 281 -8.15 18.95 -17.58
N THR A 282 -8.74 20.13 -17.62
CA THR A 282 -8.45 21.18 -18.61
C THR A 282 -6.97 21.54 -18.72
N LYS A 283 -6.22 21.56 -17.61
CA LYS A 283 -4.77 21.86 -17.61
C LYS A 283 -3.93 20.93 -18.50
N ILE A 284 -4.42 19.74 -18.83
CA ILE A 284 -3.72 18.77 -19.66
C ILE A 284 -4.49 18.50 -20.94
N MET A 285 -5.81 18.31 -20.85
CA MET A 285 -6.61 17.93 -22.00
C MET A 285 -6.73 19.04 -23.05
N ASN A 286 -6.66 20.32 -22.67
CA ASN A 286 -6.67 21.44 -23.61
C ASN A 286 -5.48 21.39 -24.58
N HIS A 287 -4.34 20.85 -24.16
CA HIS A 287 -3.18 20.69 -25.04
C HIS A 287 -3.38 19.60 -26.13
N LEU A 288 -4.43 18.77 -26.01
CA LEU A 288 -4.83 17.77 -26.99
C LEU A 288 -6.10 18.17 -27.73
N PHE A 289 -7.00 18.91 -27.08
CA PHE A 289 -8.30 19.25 -27.59
C PHE A 289 -8.22 20.34 -28.66
N SER A 290 -7.50 21.42 -28.36
CA SER A 290 -7.46 22.63 -29.19
C SER A 290 -6.25 22.70 -30.13
N HIS A 291 -5.33 21.72 -30.05
CA HIS A 291 -4.04 21.82 -30.75
C HIS A 291 -3.65 20.52 -31.41
N GLU A 292 -2.85 20.58 -32.46
CA GLU A 292 -2.24 19.41 -33.07
C GLU A 292 -1.11 18.87 -32.17
N ASN A 293 -1.42 17.86 -31.40
CA ASN A 293 -0.53 17.28 -30.40
C ASN A 293 -0.74 15.77 -30.27
N VAL A 294 0.22 15.11 -29.65
CA VAL A 294 0.13 13.69 -29.26
C VAL A 294 0.40 13.55 -27.80
N ALA A 295 -0.16 12.54 -27.16
CA ALA A 295 0.12 12.21 -25.78
C ALA A 295 0.48 10.73 -25.61
N LEU A 296 1.41 10.44 -24.71
CA LEU A 296 1.65 9.11 -24.21
C LEU A 296 0.62 8.78 -23.12
N LEU A 297 -0.01 7.63 -23.22
CA LEU A 297 -0.93 7.08 -22.24
C LEU A 297 -0.22 5.96 -21.45
N ILE A 298 -0.23 6.06 -20.14
CA ILE A 298 0.44 5.12 -19.24
C ILE A 298 -0.55 4.66 -18.17
N ALA A 299 -0.69 3.35 -17.95
CA ALA A 299 -1.52 2.84 -16.86
C ALA A 299 -0.84 3.11 -15.51
N LYS A 300 -1.61 3.64 -14.54
CA LYS A 300 -1.10 3.98 -13.21
C LYS A 300 -0.69 2.77 -12.38
N GLN A 301 -1.41 1.65 -12.56
CA GLN A 301 -1.14 0.37 -11.90
C GLN A 301 -1.12 -0.67 -12.99
N ASN A 302 0.03 -1.20 -13.29
CA ASN A 302 0.14 -2.10 -14.43
C ASN A 302 0.94 -3.34 -14.06
N GLU A 303 0.27 -4.48 -14.11
CA GLU A 303 0.91 -5.79 -14.18
C GLU A 303 1.34 -6.13 -15.62
N GLN A 304 0.98 -5.27 -16.59
CA GLN A 304 1.29 -5.41 -18.02
C GLN A 304 1.73 -4.04 -18.52
N ASP A 305 2.94 -3.89 -19.01
CA ASP A 305 3.56 -2.66 -19.53
C ASP A 305 2.82 -2.10 -20.76
N LEU A 306 1.54 -1.75 -20.57
CA LEU A 306 0.70 -1.19 -21.63
C LEU A 306 0.85 0.32 -21.68
N SER A 307 1.41 0.81 -22.79
CA SER A 307 1.43 2.22 -23.14
C SER A 307 0.87 2.41 -24.55
N PHE A 308 0.22 3.55 -24.80
CA PHE A 308 -0.35 3.91 -26.09
C PHE A 308 -0.05 5.36 -26.40
N VAL A 309 -0.10 5.71 -27.68
CA VAL A 309 -0.02 7.09 -28.14
C VAL A 309 -1.38 7.51 -28.71
N THR A 310 -1.82 8.71 -28.37
CA THR A 310 -3.08 9.26 -28.88
C THR A 310 -2.95 10.73 -29.22
N LYS A 311 -3.78 11.20 -30.14
CA LYS A 311 -4.02 12.63 -30.41
C LYS A 311 -5.34 13.13 -29.86
N TYR A 312 -6.10 12.29 -29.16
CA TYR A 312 -7.42 12.59 -28.66
C TYR A 312 -7.41 12.76 -27.14
N ILE A 313 -8.35 13.53 -26.63
CA ILE A 313 -8.64 13.56 -25.19
C ILE A 313 -9.00 12.17 -24.69
N THR A 314 -8.76 11.88 -23.42
CA THR A 314 -8.73 10.51 -22.93
C THR A 314 -9.46 10.37 -21.59
N SER A 315 -10.23 9.32 -21.44
CA SER A 315 -10.91 8.99 -20.17
C SER A 315 -9.93 8.41 -19.13
N LYS A 316 -10.30 8.52 -17.86
CA LYS A 316 -9.52 7.98 -16.73
C LYS A 316 -9.26 6.47 -16.84
N HIS A 317 -10.15 5.72 -17.45
CA HIS A 317 -10.11 4.26 -17.53
C HIS A 317 -9.91 3.75 -18.97
N SER A 318 -9.19 4.50 -19.80
CA SER A 318 -8.89 4.11 -21.18
C SER A 318 -7.92 2.93 -21.29
N LEU A 319 -7.11 2.71 -20.28
CA LEU A 319 -6.31 1.48 -20.10
C LEU A 319 -6.85 0.70 -18.88
N THR A 320 -6.21 -0.41 -18.57
CA THR A 320 -6.53 -1.18 -17.36
C THR A 320 -6.21 -0.35 -16.10
N GLY A 321 -7.25 0.18 -15.43
CA GLY A 321 -7.09 1.06 -14.27
C GLY A 321 -7.02 2.55 -14.64
N ALA A 322 -6.46 3.36 -13.75
CA ALA A 322 -6.31 4.79 -14.00
C ALA A 322 -5.18 5.05 -14.99
N THR A 323 -5.49 5.86 -16.03
CA THR A 323 -4.55 6.18 -17.10
C THR A 323 -3.96 7.58 -16.91
N TYR A 324 -2.64 7.69 -16.90
CA TYR A 324 -1.94 8.97 -17.05
C TYR A 324 -1.91 9.40 -18.50
N VAL A 325 -2.08 10.70 -18.72
CA VAL A 325 -2.03 11.35 -20.02
C VAL A 325 -0.89 12.36 -20.00
N CYS A 326 0.10 12.15 -20.85
CA CYS A 326 1.33 12.93 -20.93
C CYS A 326 1.45 13.53 -22.33
N PRO A 327 0.96 14.77 -22.58
CA PRO A 327 1.11 15.41 -23.89
C PRO A 327 2.59 15.63 -24.22
N LEU A 328 2.94 15.60 -25.51
CA LEU A 328 4.31 15.84 -25.96
C LEU A 328 4.66 17.34 -25.85
N TYR A 329 3.71 18.22 -26.14
CA TYR A 329 3.85 19.67 -26.06
C TYR A 329 2.85 20.30 -25.12
N LEU A 330 3.25 21.38 -24.47
CA LEU A 330 2.39 22.28 -23.73
C LEU A 330 2.21 23.57 -24.54
N TYR A 331 1.00 24.09 -24.63
CA TYR A 331 0.66 25.30 -25.33
C TYR A 331 0.32 26.42 -24.36
N ALA A 332 0.87 27.60 -24.58
CA ALA A 332 0.53 28.81 -23.83
C ALA A 332 -0.73 29.47 -24.42
N GLU A 333 -1.20 30.56 -23.78
CA GLU A 333 -2.38 31.29 -24.21
C GLU A 333 -2.21 31.99 -25.60
N ASP A 334 -0.99 32.21 -26.02
CA ASP A 334 -0.61 32.78 -27.30
C ASP A 334 -0.34 31.73 -28.38
N ASP A 335 -0.76 30.49 -28.15
CA ASP A 335 -0.52 29.32 -29.00
C ASP A 335 0.96 28.92 -29.17
N SER A 336 1.88 29.57 -28.49
CA SER A 336 3.27 29.10 -28.45
C SER A 336 3.35 27.75 -27.78
N LYS A 337 4.18 26.84 -28.32
CA LYS A 337 4.34 25.51 -27.79
C LYS A 337 5.74 25.28 -27.23
N VAL A 338 5.83 24.56 -26.13
CA VAL A 338 7.08 24.09 -25.54
C VAL A 338 7.03 22.59 -25.34
N PRO A 339 8.16 21.86 -25.45
CA PRO A 339 8.22 20.44 -25.12
C PRO A 339 7.82 20.19 -23.68
N ASN A 340 6.99 19.21 -23.46
CA ASN A 340 6.59 18.76 -22.12
C ASN A 340 7.58 17.71 -21.56
N LEU A 341 8.85 17.84 -21.87
CA LEU A 341 9.91 16.91 -21.49
C LEU A 341 10.91 17.63 -20.59
N LYS A 342 11.35 16.95 -19.53
CA LYS A 342 12.46 17.43 -18.68
C LYS A 342 13.77 17.15 -19.39
N LYS A 343 14.45 18.20 -19.78
CA LYS A 343 15.69 18.12 -20.57
C LYS A 343 16.75 17.29 -19.85
N GLU A 344 16.88 17.44 -18.53
CA GLU A 344 17.87 16.72 -17.72
C GLU A 344 17.70 15.20 -17.84
N ILE A 345 16.47 14.72 -17.84
CA ILE A 345 16.14 13.27 -17.97
C ILE A 345 16.39 12.80 -19.40
N VAL A 346 16.02 13.60 -20.40
CA VAL A 346 16.32 13.29 -21.82
C VAL A 346 17.81 13.18 -22.05
N ASP A 347 18.60 14.12 -21.52
CA ASP A 347 20.05 14.11 -21.63
C ASP A 347 20.68 12.87 -20.95
N GLU A 348 20.11 12.38 -19.86
CA GLU A 348 20.55 11.13 -19.21
C GLU A 348 20.22 9.89 -20.05
N ILE A 349 19.03 9.83 -20.62
CA ILE A 349 18.63 8.75 -21.55
C ILE A 349 19.57 8.72 -22.74
N GLU A 350 19.83 9.87 -23.37
CA GLU A 350 20.68 9.98 -24.55
C GLU A 350 22.14 9.60 -24.29
N LYS A 351 22.63 9.78 -23.07
CA LYS A 351 23.97 9.28 -22.67
C LYS A 351 24.05 7.75 -22.68
N ILE A 352 22.92 7.08 -22.39
CA ILE A 352 22.87 5.60 -22.28
C ILE A 352 22.64 4.94 -23.65
N ILE A 353 21.66 5.45 -24.42
CA ILE A 353 21.21 4.80 -25.64
C ILE A 353 21.56 5.54 -26.94
N GLY A 354 22.26 6.66 -26.82
CA GLY A 354 22.57 7.54 -27.95
C GLY A 354 21.46 8.54 -28.24
N LYS A 355 21.74 9.50 -29.12
CA LYS A 355 20.80 10.57 -29.47
C LYS A 355 19.56 10.01 -30.16
N THR A 356 18.40 10.20 -29.55
CA THR A 356 17.10 9.68 -30.02
C THR A 356 16.06 10.76 -30.26
N THR A 357 16.23 11.94 -29.64
CA THR A 357 15.35 13.08 -29.82
C THR A 357 15.66 13.83 -31.11
N PRO A 358 14.67 14.37 -31.82
CA PRO A 358 14.88 15.30 -32.92
C PRO A 358 15.74 16.48 -32.47
N GLU A 359 16.65 16.95 -33.34
CA GLU A 359 17.61 18.02 -33.01
C GLU A 359 16.95 19.29 -32.52
N ASN A 360 15.73 19.55 -32.93
CA ASN A 360 14.98 20.77 -32.65
C ASN A 360 13.84 20.58 -31.66
N ILE A 361 13.74 19.47 -30.92
CA ILE A 361 12.59 19.27 -30.01
C ILE A 361 12.56 20.29 -28.87
N PHE A 362 13.72 20.82 -28.49
CA PHE A 362 13.88 21.85 -27.45
C PHE A 362 14.17 23.26 -28.01
N ASP A 363 14.16 23.44 -29.32
CA ASP A 363 14.49 24.71 -29.99
C ASP A 363 13.26 25.56 -30.30
N TYR A 364 12.22 25.52 -29.44
CA TYR A 364 11.00 26.29 -29.59
C TYR A 364 10.89 27.40 -28.54
#